data_641b2e6563034a9ee21e1f354fd3f2cc
#
_entry.id   641b2e6563034a9ee21e1f354fd3f2cc
#
_cell.length_a   1.000
_cell.length_b   1.000
_cell.length_c   1.000
_cell.angle_alpha   90.00
_cell.angle_beta   90.00
_cell.angle_gamma   90.00
#
_symmetry.space_group_name_H-M   'P 1'
#
loop_
_entity.id
_entity.type
_entity.pdbx_description
1 polymer ?
#
loop_
_entity_poly.entity_id
_entity_poly.type
_entity_poly.pdbx_seq_one_letter_code
_entity_poly.pdbx_strand_id
1 'polypeptide(L)'
;MSQNDTILQHLPIGQKVGIAFSGGLDTSAALLWMKLKGALPYAYTANLGQPDEDDYNAIPKKAMEYGAENARLIDCRAQLAHEGIAAIQCGAFHVSTGGIAYFNTTPLGRAVTGTMLVSAMKEDDVNIWGDGSTYKGNDIERFYRYGLLTNPALKIYKPWLDQQFIDELGGRHEMSEFLIANGFNYKMSVEKAYSTDSNMLGATHEAKDLEFLNSGIKIVKPIMGVAFWDENVEVKPEEVSVRFEEGVPVALNGKEYADPVELFLEANRIGGRHGLGMSDQIENRIIEAKSRGIYEAPGMALFHIAYERLVTGIHNEDTIEQYRINGLRLGRLLYQGRWFDSQALMLRETAQRWVAKAITGEVTLELRRGNDYSILNTESPNLTYQPERLSMEKVEDAAFTPLDRIGQLTMRNLDITDTRAKLGIYSQSGLLSLGEGSVLPQLGNKK
;
A
#
# COMPACT_ATOMS: atom_id res chain seq x y z
N MET A 1 1.51 -27.93 -21.90
CA MET A 1 2.77 -27.18 -21.88
C MET A 1 3.46 -27.49 -20.57
N SER A 2 4.71 -27.93 -20.57
CA SER A 2 5.44 -28.14 -19.33
C SER A 2 5.65 -26.79 -18.65
N GLN A 3 5.49 -26.69 -17.35
CA GLN A 3 5.68 -25.44 -16.56
C GLN A 3 7.09 -24.84 -16.67
N ASN A 4 8.04 -25.58 -17.27
CA ASN A 4 9.45 -25.16 -17.42
C ASN A 4 9.73 -24.16 -18.55
N ASP A 5 8.74 -23.84 -19.43
CA ASP A 5 9.00 -22.98 -20.59
C ASP A 5 8.42 -21.55 -20.45
N THR A 6 7.87 -21.22 -19.29
CA THR A 6 7.28 -19.88 -19.08
C THR A 6 8.33 -18.81 -18.88
N ILE A 7 9.42 -19.09 -18.16
CA ILE A 7 10.52 -18.14 -17.92
C ILE A 7 11.66 -18.42 -18.88
N LEU A 8 11.97 -17.45 -19.74
CA LEU A 8 13.09 -17.50 -20.68
C LEU A 8 14.37 -17.12 -19.94
N GLN A 9 15.37 -17.99 -20.02
CA GLN A 9 16.68 -17.78 -19.38
C GLN A 9 17.66 -17.00 -20.25
N HIS A 10 17.34 -16.84 -21.54
CA HIS A 10 18.16 -16.12 -22.51
C HIS A 10 17.28 -15.20 -23.36
N LEU A 11 17.91 -14.13 -23.86
CA LEU A 11 17.23 -13.15 -24.71
C LEU A 11 16.57 -13.81 -25.93
N PRO A 12 15.28 -13.61 -26.17
CA PRO A 12 14.57 -14.17 -27.32
C PRO A 12 14.86 -13.36 -28.61
N ILE A 13 15.98 -13.66 -29.26
CA ILE A 13 16.43 -13.00 -30.48
C ILE A 13 15.38 -13.10 -31.60
N GLY A 14 15.12 -12.00 -32.32
CA GLY A 14 14.15 -11.89 -33.40
C GLY A 14 12.68 -11.88 -32.95
N GLN A 15 12.40 -11.91 -31.66
CA GLN A 15 11.03 -11.89 -31.14
C GLN A 15 10.68 -10.52 -30.50
N LYS A 16 9.38 -10.20 -30.50
CA LYS A 16 8.84 -9.03 -29.80
C LYS A 16 8.94 -9.25 -28.28
N VAL A 17 9.58 -8.35 -27.57
CA VAL A 17 9.69 -8.34 -26.10
C VAL A 17 9.09 -7.05 -25.56
N GLY A 18 7.97 -7.16 -24.85
CA GLY A 18 7.39 -6.04 -24.12
C GLY A 18 8.20 -5.74 -22.86
N ILE A 19 8.55 -4.49 -22.63
CA ILE A 19 9.24 -4.05 -21.42
C ILE A 19 8.46 -2.95 -20.70
N ALA A 20 8.26 -3.11 -19.38
CA ALA A 20 7.81 -2.01 -18.55
C ALA A 20 8.93 -0.96 -18.48
N PHE A 21 8.73 0.16 -19.15
CA PHE A 21 9.74 1.18 -19.35
C PHE A 21 9.45 2.42 -18.52
N SER A 22 10.33 2.74 -17.59
CA SER A 22 10.22 3.92 -16.72
C SER A 22 11.07 5.12 -17.19
N GLY A 23 11.92 4.93 -18.22
CA GLY A 23 12.90 5.94 -18.63
C GLY A 23 14.12 6.08 -17.71
N GLY A 24 14.19 5.31 -16.64
CA GLY A 24 15.35 5.24 -15.73
C GLY A 24 16.52 4.47 -16.32
N LEU A 25 17.65 4.45 -15.59
CA LEU A 25 18.90 3.82 -16.05
C LEU A 25 18.71 2.35 -16.42
N ASP A 26 18.14 1.57 -15.48
CA ASP A 26 18.02 0.11 -15.63
C ASP A 26 17.20 -0.28 -16.87
N THR A 27 16.03 0.36 -17.05
CA THR A 27 15.14 0.05 -18.18
C THR A 27 15.67 0.60 -19.50
N SER A 28 16.41 1.73 -19.49
CA SER A 28 17.04 2.29 -20.69
C SER A 28 18.21 1.42 -21.18
N ALA A 29 19.07 0.98 -20.26
CA ALA A 29 20.18 0.08 -20.59
C ALA A 29 19.67 -1.28 -21.04
N ALA A 30 18.68 -1.85 -20.36
CA ALA A 30 18.06 -3.12 -20.74
C ALA A 30 17.42 -3.07 -22.14
N LEU A 31 16.69 -2.01 -22.46
CA LEU A 31 16.05 -1.84 -23.76
C LEU A 31 17.08 -1.75 -24.88
N LEU A 32 18.09 -0.90 -24.73
CA LEU A 32 19.17 -0.74 -25.71
C LEU A 32 19.94 -2.06 -25.89
N TRP A 33 20.29 -2.73 -24.79
CA TRP A 33 21.00 -4.01 -24.83
C TRP A 33 20.19 -5.08 -25.59
N MET A 34 18.91 -5.23 -25.29
CA MET A 34 18.02 -6.15 -26.03
C MET A 34 18.00 -5.84 -27.52
N LYS A 35 17.89 -4.56 -27.90
CA LYS A 35 17.90 -4.13 -29.29
C LYS A 35 19.21 -4.49 -30.00
N LEU A 36 20.36 -4.18 -29.40
CA LEU A 36 21.67 -4.46 -29.97
C LEU A 36 21.98 -5.96 -30.08
N LYS A 37 21.40 -6.77 -29.22
CA LYS A 37 21.50 -8.24 -29.25
C LYS A 37 20.48 -8.91 -30.19
N GLY A 38 19.63 -8.11 -30.86
CA GLY A 38 18.74 -8.58 -31.92
C GLY A 38 17.32 -9.00 -31.51
N ALA A 39 16.87 -8.67 -30.30
CA ALA A 39 15.47 -8.72 -29.96
C ALA A 39 14.70 -7.51 -30.53
N LEU A 40 13.37 -7.56 -30.51
CA LEU A 40 12.49 -6.49 -30.95
C LEU A 40 11.76 -5.89 -29.71
N PRO A 41 12.37 -4.92 -29.00
CA PRO A 41 11.79 -4.38 -27.79
C PRO A 41 10.59 -3.47 -28.07
N TYR A 42 9.50 -3.66 -27.34
CA TYR A 42 8.30 -2.83 -27.30
C TYR A 42 8.19 -2.21 -25.91
N ALA A 43 8.19 -0.89 -25.80
CA ALA A 43 8.18 -0.20 -24.53
C ALA A 43 6.75 0.17 -24.10
N TYR A 44 6.41 -0.14 -22.86
CA TYR A 44 5.11 0.22 -22.26
C TYR A 44 5.36 1.01 -20.98
N THR A 45 4.86 2.25 -20.93
CA THR A 45 5.00 3.15 -19.78
C THR A 45 3.65 3.32 -19.10
N ALA A 46 3.60 3.11 -17.79
CA ALA A 46 2.41 3.38 -17.00
C ALA A 46 2.42 4.82 -16.48
N ASN A 47 1.41 5.60 -16.84
CA ASN A 47 1.10 6.85 -16.15
C ASN A 47 0.28 6.51 -14.90
N LEU A 48 0.91 6.56 -13.74
CA LEU A 48 0.31 6.35 -12.43
C LEU A 48 0.12 7.66 -11.65
N GLY A 49 0.30 8.83 -12.30
CA GLY A 49 0.27 10.12 -11.63
C GLY A 49 1.45 10.32 -10.69
N GLN A 50 2.66 9.86 -11.07
CA GLN A 50 3.88 10.01 -10.28
C GLN A 50 4.18 11.49 -10.04
N PRO A 51 4.33 11.96 -8.79
CA PRO A 51 4.53 13.37 -8.47
C PRO A 51 5.91 13.92 -8.86
N ASP A 52 6.85 13.04 -9.18
CA ASP A 52 8.21 13.36 -9.59
C ASP A 52 8.47 13.22 -11.11
N GLU A 53 7.39 13.09 -11.92
CA GLU A 53 7.46 13.04 -13.38
C GLU A 53 6.80 14.28 -14.00
N ASP A 54 7.62 15.10 -14.64
CA ASP A 54 7.18 16.37 -15.23
C ASP A 54 6.58 16.22 -16.64
N ASP A 55 7.05 15.25 -17.44
CA ASP A 55 6.60 15.02 -18.82
C ASP A 55 6.49 13.53 -19.18
N TYR A 56 5.34 12.95 -18.91
CA TYR A 56 5.05 11.56 -19.27
C TYR A 56 5.20 11.28 -20.77
N ASN A 57 4.94 12.25 -21.64
CA ASN A 57 5.02 12.06 -23.09
C ASN A 57 6.47 12.01 -23.61
N ALA A 58 7.43 12.46 -22.81
CA ALA A 58 8.85 12.33 -23.13
C ALA A 58 9.34 10.87 -22.97
N ILE A 59 8.74 10.08 -22.08
CA ILE A 59 9.20 8.72 -21.77
C ILE A 59 9.10 7.77 -22.97
N PRO A 60 7.94 7.65 -23.67
CA PRO A 60 7.89 6.86 -24.90
C PRO A 60 8.84 7.33 -26.00
N LYS A 61 9.03 8.64 -26.16
CA LYS A 61 10.00 9.19 -27.14
C LYS A 61 11.40 8.72 -26.82
N LYS A 62 11.78 8.79 -25.55
CA LYS A 62 13.07 8.29 -25.06
C LYS A 62 13.23 6.79 -25.32
N ALA A 63 12.19 5.98 -25.15
CA ALA A 63 12.24 4.57 -25.47
C ALA A 63 12.53 4.33 -26.97
N MET A 64 11.91 5.11 -27.85
CA MET A 64 12.17 5.05 -29.30
C MET A 64 13.63 5.42 -29.64
N GLU A 65 14.20 6.42 -28.94
CA GLU A 65 15.61 6.79 -29.12
C GLU A 65 16.55 5.63 -28.73
N TYR A 66 16.23 4.87 -27.68
CA TYR A 66 16.98 3.67 -27.28
C TYR A 66 16.72 2.45 -28.17
N GLY A 67 15.91 2.59 -29.22
CA GLY A 67 15.70 1.57 -30.23
C GLY A 67 14.49 0.64 -30.02
N ALA A 68 13.50 1.08 -29.26
CA ALA A 68 12.21 0.37 -29.21
C ALA A 68 11.57 0.35 -30.61
N GLU A 69 10.92 -0.77 -30.98
CA GLU A 69 10.13 -0.88 -32.21
C GLU A 69 8.82 -0.11 -32.11
N ASN A 70 8.27 -0.03 -30.90
CA ASN A 70 7.07 0.74 -30.56
C ASN A 70 7.17 1.17 -29.08
N ALA A 71 6.53 2.30 -28.75
CA ALA A 71 6.46 2.79 -27.38
C ALA A 71 5.09 3.39 -27.10
N ARG A 72 4.44 2.94 -26.01
CA ARG A 72 3.10 3.38 -25.61
C ARG A 72 3.10 3.91 -24.19
N LEU A 73 2.38 5.01 -23.98
CA LEU A 73 2.00 5.52 -22.65
C LEU A 73 0.58 5.04 -22.34
N ILE A 74 0.42 4.35 -21.24
CA ILE A 74 -0.87 3.81 -20.78
C ILE A 74 -1.32 4.60 -19.57
N ASP A 75 -2.48 5.24 -19.65
CA ASP A 75 -3.06 5.96 -18.50
C ASP A 75 -3.67 4.96 -17.52
N CYS A 76 -3.05 4.81 -16.37
CA CYS A 76 -3.42 3.89 -15.31
C CYS A 76 -4.06 4.59 -14.10
N ARG A 77 -4.21 5.92 -14.13
CA ARG A 77 -4.59 6.72 -12.95
C ARG A 77 -5.98 6.39 -12.42
N ALA A 78 -6.97 6.30 -13.30
CA ALA A 78 -8.35 5.99 -12.89
C ALA A 78 -8.45 4.61 -12.22
N GLN A 79 -7.80 3.59 -12.80
CA GLN A 79 -7.77 2.25 -12.20
C GLN A 79 -7.04 2.26 -10.86
N LEU A 80 -5.92 3.01 -10.76
CA LEU A 80 -5.17 3.12 -9.51
C LEU A 80 -5.99 3.79 -8.40
N ALA A 81 -6.76 4.83 -8.73
CA ALA A 81 -7.66 5.48 -7.78
C ALA A 81 -8.73 4.50 -7.27
N HIS A 82 -9.34 3.70 -8.15
CA HIS A 82 -10.32 2.68 -7.76
C HIS A 82 -9.71 1.61 -6.82
N GLU A 83 -8.51 1.12 -7.11
CA GLU A 83 -7.85 0.15 -6.25
C GLU A 83 -7.39 0.77 -4.92
N GLY A 84 -7.03 2.05 -4.91
CA GLY A 84 -6.75 2.81 -3.68
C GLY A 84 -7.98 2.92 -2.77
N ILE A 85 -9.14 3.26 -3.34
CA ILE A 85 -10.42 3.29 -2.61
C ILE A 85 -10.75 1.89 -2.07
N ALA A 86 -10.62 0.85 -2.89
CA ALA A 86 -10.87 -0.52 -2.45
C ALA A 86 -9.95 -0.94 -1.29
N ALA A 87 -8.68 -0.52 -1.31
CA ALA A 87 -7.75 -0.80 -0.22
C ALA A 87 -8.15 -0.09 1.09
N ILE A 88 -8.64 1.16 1.02
CA ILE A 88 -9.18 1.89 2.17
C ILE A 88 -10.43 1.20 2.70
N GLN A 89 -11.39 0.88 1.84
CA GLN A 89 -12.62 0.18 2.21
C GLN A 89 -12.38 -1.14 2.95
N CYS A 90 -11.29 -1.81 2.62
CA CYS A 90 -10.95 -3.11 3.19
C CYS A 90 -9.93 -3.02 4.35
N GLY A 91 -9.38 -1.86 4.66
CA GLY A 91 -8.29 -1.73 5.64
C GLY A 91 -7.06 -2.58 5.26
N ALA A 92 -6.71 -2.67 3.96
CA ALA A 92 -5.74 -3.61 3.43
C ALA A 92 -4.28 -3.19 3.72
N PHE A 93 -3.95 -2.93 4.99
CA PHE A 93 -2.67 -2.37 5.46
C PHE A 93 -2.11 -3.21 6.62
N HIS A 94 -1.13 -4.07 6.34
CA HIS A 94 -0.61 -5.03 7.31
C HIS A 94 0.72 -4.61 7.95
N VAL A 95 1.42 -3.63 7.39
CA VAL A 95 2.65 -3.08 7.95
C VAL A 95 2.32 -1.80 8.69
N SER A 96 2.54 -1.77 10.00
CA SER A 96 2.31 -0.58 10.81
C SER A 96 3.24 -0.56 12.03
N THR A 97 3.61 0.65 12.45
CA THR A 97 4.38 0.90 13.67
C THR A 97 3.74 2.06 14.41
N GLY A 98 3.42 1.87 15.69
CA GLY A 98 2.82 2.92 16.52
C GLY A 98 1.48 3.47 15.99
N GLY A 99 0.70 2.67 15.28
CA GLY A 99 -0.58 3.07 14.67
C GLY A 99 -0.45 3.76 13.32
N ILE A 100 0.76 4.01 12.83
CA ILE A 100 1.01 4.63 11.53
C ILE A 100 1.25 3.52 10.51
N ALA A 101 0.39 3.43 9.49
CA ALA A 101 0.41 2.35 8.51
C ALA A 101 1.22 2.71 7.25
N TYR A 102 1.79 1.68 6.62
CA TYR A 102 2.17 1.70 5.21
C TYR A 102 0.96 1.33 4.35
N PHE A 103 0.54 2.22 3.46
CA PHE A 103 -0.69 2.08 2.69
C PHE A 103 -0.57 1.19 1.44
N ASN A 104 0.46 0.36 1.34
CA ASN A 104 0.68 -0.57 0.21
C ASN A 104 0.62 0.12 -1.17
N THR A 105 1.06 1.36 -1.27
CA THR A 105 0.92 2.18 -2.48
C THR A 105 1.73 1.64 -3.66
N THR A 106 2.96 1.16 -3.42
CA THR A 106 3.76 0.45 -4.44
C THR A 106 3.10 -0.88 -4.85
N PRO A 107 2.68 -1.79 -3.95
CA PRO A 107 1.93 -2.99 -4.33
C PRO A 107 0.67 -2.73 -5.16
N LEU A 108 -0.12 -1.69 -4.85
CA LEU A 108 -1.27 -1.27 -5.64
C LEU A 108 -0.85 -0.81 -7.04
N GLY A 109 0.18 0.03 -7.12
CA GLY A 109 0.75 0.45 -8.39
C GLY A 109 1.18 -0.73 -9.26
N ARG A 110 1.80 -1.77 -8.68
CA ARG A 110 2.23 -2.98 -9.41
C ARG A 110 1.05 -3.84 -9.87
N ALA A 111 -0.03 -3.92 -9.08
CA ALA A 111 -1.25 -4.62 -9.49
C ALA A 111 -1.85 -3.99 -10.75
N VAL A 112 -1.93 -2.66 -10.78
CA VAL A 112 -2.47 -1.91 -11.92
C VAL A 112 -1.51 -1.94 -13.11
N THR A 113 -0.22 -1.66 -12.91
CA THR A 113 0.78 -1.70 -13.98
C THR A 113 0.86 -3.08 -14.62
N GLY A 114 1.01 -4.14 -13.82
CA GLY A 114 1.18 -5.51 -14.32
C GLY A 114 -0.02 -6.02 -15.13
N THR A 115 -1.23 -5.54 -14.83
CA THR A 115 -2.44 -5.93 -15.59
C THR A 115 -2.66 -5.06 -16.82
N MET A 116 -2.58 -3.73 -16.70
CA MET A 116 -2.89 -2.82 -17.79
C MET A 116 -1.84 -2.83 -18.90
N LEU A 117 -0.54 -2.89 -18.56
CA LEU A 117 0.49 -2.96 -19.59
C LEU A 117 0.42 -4.29 -20.36
N VAL A 118 0.18 -5.42 -19.68
CA VAL A 118 0.03 -6.71 -20.35
C VAL A 118 -1.24 -6.74 -21.21
N SER A 119 -2.32 -6.05 -20.82
CA SER A 119 -3.50 -5.88 -21.68
C SER A 119 -3.16 -5.10 -22.94
N ALA A 120 -2.40 -4.00 -22.84
CA ALA A 120 -1.93 -3.24 -24.00
C ALA A 120 -0.98 -4.07 -24.91
N MET A 121 -0.13 -4.91 -24.32
CA MET A 121 0.73 -5.83 -25.08
C MET A 121 -0.07 -6.80 -25.94
N LYS A 122 -1.21 -7.29 -25.46
CA LYS A 122 -2.09 -8.18 -26.25
C LYS A 122 -2.63 -7.50 -27.51
N GLU A 123 -2.93 -6.21 -27.44
CA GLU A 123 -3.38 -5.41 -28.59
C GLU A 123 -2.29 -5.30 -29.68
N ASP A 124 -1.01 -5.28 -29.27
CA ASP A 124 0.15 -5.18 -30.16
C ASP A 124 0.72 -6.56 -30.57
N ASP A 125 0.05 -7.65 -30.20
CA ASP A 125 0.53 -9.03 -30.40
C ASP A 125 1.95 -9.24 -29.84
N VAL A 126 2.19 -8.76 -28.62
CA VAL A 126 3.43 -8.94 -27.86
C VAL A 126 3.18 -9.92 -26.73
N ASN A 127 3.84 -11.09 -26.79
CA ASN A 127 3.59 -12.23 -25.90
C ASN A 127 4.77 -12.59 -25.00
N ILE A 128 5.80 -11.74 -24.94
CA ILE A 128 6.93 -11.88 -24.02
C ILE A 128 7.00 -10.61 -23.17
N TRP A 129 6.92 -10.78 -21.83
CA TRP A 129 6.94 -9.69 -20.86
C TRP A 129 8.28 -9.57 -20.15
N GLY A 130 8.81 -8.36 -20.09
CA GLY A 130 10.00 -8.00 -19.34
C GLY A 130 9.79 -6.76 -18.49
N ASP A 131 10.60 -6.63 -17.48
CA ASP A 131 10.70 -5.46 -16.61
C ASP A 131 12.09 -5.37 -15.97
N GLY A 132 12.40 -4.21 -15.36
CA GLY A 132 13.67 -3.95 -14.69
C GLY A 132 13.80 -4.49 -13.27
N SER A 133 12.92 -5.37 -12.82
CA SER A 133 12.94 -5.88 -11.44
C SER A 133 14.15 -6.76 -11.17
N THR A 134 14.86 -6.48 -10.07
CA THR A 134 15.98 -7.31 -9.61
C THR A 134 15.48 -8.58 -8.93
N TYR A 135 16.27 -9.66 -9.00
CA TYR A 135 15.92 -10.95 -8.41
C TYR A 135 15.80 -10.95 -6.86
N LYS A 136 16.34 -9.92 -6.20
CA LYS A 136 16.25 -9.76 -4.73
C LYS A 136 15.05 -8.92 -4.28
N GLY A 137 14.38 -8.24 -5.21
CA GLY A 137 13.25 -7.35 -4.92
C GLY A 137 11.90 -8.08 -4.88
N ASN A 138 10.86 -7.35 -4.49
CA ASN A 138 9.48 -7.85 -4.46
C ASN A 138 8.82 -7.82 -5.85
N ASP A 139 9.19 -6.87 -6.69
CA ASP A 139 8.46 -6.57 -7.93
C ASP A 139 8.60 -7.66 -8.99
N ILE A 140 9.70 -8.42 -8.94
CA ILE A 140 9.91 -9.55 -9.85
C ILE A 140 8.78 -10.58 -9.76
N GLU A 141 8.28 -10.85 -8.53
CA GLU A 141 7.16 -11.77 -8.30
C GLU A 141 5.83 -11.10 -8.59
N ARG A 142 5.64 -9.83 -8.18
CA ARG A 142 4.41 -9.08 -8.43
C ARG A 142 4.09 -9.00 -9.91
N PHE A 143 5.03 -8.57 -10.74
CA PHE A 143 4.85 -8.50 -12.20
C PHE A 143 4.68 -9.87 -12.85
N TYR A 144 5.41 -10.87 -12.40
CA TYR A 144 5.25 -12.24 -12.87
C TYR A 144 3.80 -12.73 -12.69
N ARG A 145 3.26 -12.58 -11.47
CA ARG A 145 1.90 -13.02 -11.14
C ARG A 145 0.83 -12.25 -11.91
N TYR A 146 0.86 -10.92 -11.87
CA TYR A 146 -0.14 -10.10 -12.55
C TYR A 146 -0.09 -10.26 -14.06
N GLY A 147 1.08 -10.40 -14.63
CA GLY A 147 1.24 -10.68 -16.05
C GLY A 147 0.56 -11.98 -16.48
N LEU A 148 0.83 -13.08 -15.77
CA LEU A 148 0.24 -14.39 -16.06
C LEU A 148 -1.26 -14.46 -15.75
N LEU A 149 -1.75 -13.73 -14.76
CA LEU A 149 -3.20 -13.61 -14.51
C LEU A 149 -3.92 -12.92 -15.68
N THR A 150 -3.28 -11.92 -16.29
CA THR A 150 -3.86 -11.17 -17.42
C THR A 150 -3.72 -11.94 -18.73
N ASN A 151 -2.61 -12.61 -18.96
CA ASN A 151 -2.35 -13.42 -20.14
C ASN A 151 -1.66 -14.75 -19.75
N PRO A 152 -2.41 -15.86 -19.62
CA PRO A 152 -1.83 -17.15 -19.23
C PRO A 152 -0.83 -17.75 -20.25
N ALA A 153 -0.85 -17.27 -21.49
CA ALA A 153 0.08 -17.70 -22.55
C ALA A 153 1.38 -16.86 -22.59
N LEU A 154 1.48 -15.84 -21.70
CA LEU A 154 2.63 -14.94 -21.64
C LEU A 154 3.90 -15.71 -21.32
N LYS A 155 4.97 -15.44 -22.04
CA LYS A 155 6.33 -15.81 -21.67
C LYS A 155 6.98 -14.64 -20.90
N ILE A 156 7.87 -14.98 -20.01
CA ILE A 156 8.55 -14.00 -19.16
C ILE A 156 10.03 -13.99 -19.50
N TYR A 157 10.54 -12.83 -19.89
CA TYR A 157 11.98 -12.59 -20.01
C TYR A 157 12.34 -11.39 -19.11
N LYS A 158 13.25 -11.62 -18.18
CA LYS A 158 13.73 -10.56 -17.29
C LYS A 158 15.23 -10.44 -17.44
N PRO A 159 15.77 -9.27 -17.86
CA PRO A 159 17.21 -9.06 -18.00
C PRO A 159 18.00 -9.46 -16.74
N TRP A 160 17.50 -9.15 -15.56
CA TRP A 160 18.11 -9.51 -14.27
C TRP A 160 18.05 -11.02 -13.90
N LEU A 161 17.50 -11.88 -14.77
CA LEU A 161 17.57 -13.34 -14.69
C LEU A 161 18.42 -13.93 -15.83
N ASP A 162 18.89 -13.13 -16.77
CA ASP A 162 19.77 -13.54 -17.85
C ASP A 162 21.24 -13.31 -17.45
N GLN A 163 22.00 -14.41 -17.36
CA GLN A 163 23.40 -14.35 -16.93
C GLN A 163 24.25 -13.46 -17.85
N GLN A 164 23.96 -13.47 -19.16
CA GLN A 164 24.69 -12.63 -20.11
C GLN A 164 24.46 -11.14 -19.85
N PHE A 165 23.22 -10.74 -19.55
CA PHE A 165 22.93 -9.35 -19.16
C PHE A 165 23.66 -8.96 -17.87
N ILE A 166 23.63 -9.85 -16.88
CA ILE A 166 24.29 -9.60 -15.58
C ILE A 166 25.79 -9.47 -15.73
N ASP A 167 26.43 -10.32 -16.54
CA ASP A 167 27.88 -10.28 -16.77
C ASP A 167 28.32 -9.03 -17.52
N GLU A 168 27.48 -8.52 -18.45
CA GLU A 168 27.78 -7.33 -19.24
C GLU A 168 27.36 -6.02 -18.54
N LEU A 169 26.23 -6.00 -17.82
CA LEU A 169 25.57 -4.79 -17.31
C LEU A 169 25.07 -4.92 -15.86
N GLY A 170 25.67 -5.78 -15.06
CA GLY A 170 25.21 -6.12 -13.72
C GLY A 170 25.31 -5.02 -12.65
N GLY A 171 25.84 -3.83 -13.00
CA GLY A 171 25.98 -2.69 -12.09
C GLY A 171 25.54 -1.38 -12.72
N ARG A 172 25.25 -0.38 -11.87
CA ARG A 172 24.84 0.96 -12.34
C ARG A 172 25.94 1.67 -13.12
N HIS A 173 27.18 1.43 -12.76
CA HIS A 173 28.35 2.00 -13.43
C HIS A 173 28.43 1.43 -14.85
N GLU A 174 28.42 0.12 -14.99
CA GLU A 174 28.48 -0.58 -16.27
C GLU A 174 27.32 -0.18 -17.18
N MET A 175 26.10 -0.08 -16.66
CA MET A 175 24.94 0.41 -17.42
C MET A 175 25.11 1.85 -17.90
N SER A 176 25.67 2.73 -17.06
CA SER A 176 25.90 4.14 -17.43
C SER A 176 26.97 4.26 -18.52
N GLU A 177 28.08 3.54 -18.36
CA GLU A 177 29.15 3.49 -19.37
C GLU A 177 28.67 2.92 -20.71
N PHE A 178 27.85 1.86 -20.64
CA PHE A 178 27.25 1.25 -21.83
C PHE A 178 26.38 2.25 -22.61
N LEU A 179 25.51 3.02 -21.92
CA LEU A 179 24.71 4.05 -22.58
C LEU A 179 25.60 5.14 -23.21
N ILE A 180 26.59 5.62 -22.49
CA ILE A 180 27.52 6.66 -22.99
C ILE A 180 28.32 6.14 -24.22
N ALA A 181 28.85 4.92 -24.17
CA ALA A 181 29.58 4.29 -25.27
C ALA A 181 28.72 4.12 -26.54
N ASN A 182 27.40 4.03 -26.41
CA ASN A 182 26.46 3.96 -27.51
C ASN A 182 25.88 5.34 -27.92
N GLY A 183 26.49 6.44 -27.46
CA GLY A 183 26.17 7.80 -27.89
C GLY A 183 25.03 8.48 -27.12
N PHE A 184 24.55 7.91 -26.02
CA PHE A 184 23.52 8.52 -25.20
C PHE A 184 24.15 9.36 -24.08
N ASN A 185 23.78 10.63 -24.00
CA ASN A 185 24.18 11.52 -22.91
C ASN A 185 23.47 11.15 -21.60
N TYR A 186 23.89 10.05 -20.99
CA TYR A 186 23.43 9.72 -19.66
C TYR A 186 24.29 10.48 -18.64
N LYS A 187 23.74 11.60 -18.13
CA LYS A 187 24.37 12.25 -16.97
C LYS A 187 24.24 11.31 -15.79
N MET A 188 25.36 10.81 -15.29
CA MET A 188 25.41 10.16 -13.98
C MET A 188 24.76 11.13 -13.00
N SER A 189 23.53 10.82 -12.60
CA SER A 189 22.88 11.60 -11.54
C SER A 189 23.77 11.49 -10.30
N VAL A 190 23.95 12.62 -9.61
CA VAL A 190 24.55 12.62 -8.27
C VAL A 190 23.95 11.45 -7.51
N GLU A 191 24.80 10.61 -6.95
CA GLU A 191 24.34 9.38 -6.29
C GLU A 191 23.37 9.76 -5.17
N LYS A 192 22.08 9.57 -5.41
CA LYS A 192 21.07 9.84 -4.39
C LYS A 192 21.28 8.87 -3.23
N ALA A 193 21.15 9.37 -2.00
CA ALA A 193 21.29 8.58 -0.78
C ALA A 193 20.27 7.41 -0.65
N TYR A 194 19.25 7.39 -1.49
CA TYR A 194 18.19 6.38 -1.53
C TYR A 194 17.54 6.31 -2.91
N SER A 195 16.78 5.25 -3.16
CA SER A 195 15.91 5.10 -4.33
C SER A 195 14.49 5.55 -4.00
N THR A 196 13.78 6.09 -4.98
CA THR A 196 12.37 6.49 -4.85
C THR A 196 11.53 5.79 -5.92
N ASP A 197 10.38 5.26 -5.51
CA ASP A 197 9.32 4.74 -6.37
C ASP A 197 8.01 5.42 -5.97
N SER A 198 7.29 6.01 -6.92
CA SER A 198 6.13 6.84 -6.64
C SER A 198 4.96 6.57 -7.57
N ASN A 199 3.78 6.89 -7.09
CA ASN A 199 2.55 7.01 -7.85
C ASN A 199 1.61 7.99 -7.13
N MET A 200 0.43 8.27 -7.68
CA MET A 200 -0.50 9.24 -7.10
C MET A 200 -1.04 8.86 -5.70
N LEU A 201 -0.91 7.61 -5.27
CA LEU A 201 -1.35 7.18 -3.93
C LEU A 201 -0.26 7.35 -2.88
N GLY A 202 1.03 7.32 -3.30
CA GLY A 202 2.14 7.46 -2.36
C GLY A 202 3.51 7.26 -2.98
N ALA A 203 4.53 7.53 -2.18
CA ALA A 203 5.92 7.33 -2.52
C ALA A 203 6.62 6.41 -1.53
N THR A 204 7.56 5.62 -2.04
CA THR A 204 8.44 4.73 -1.28
C THR A 204 9.87 5.18 -1.45
N HIS A 205 10.57 5.42 -0.36
CA HIS A 205 12.00 5.71 -0.32
C HIS A 205 12.71 4.56 0.37
N GLU A 206 13.66 3.93 -0.32
CA GLU A 206 14.32 2.72 0.19
C GLU A 206 15.75 2.59 -0.34
N ALA A 207 16.45 1.57 0.12
CA ALA A 207 17.81 1.18 -0.29
C ALA A 207 18.94 2.13 0.14
N LYS A 208 20.19 1.77 -0.15
CA LYS A 208 21.40 2.53 0.13
C LYS A 208 21.51 2.97 1.60
N ASP A 209 21.55 4.28 1.87
CA ASP A 209 21.69 4.81 3.24
C ASP A 209 20.49 4.47 4.13
N LEU A 210 19.31 4.25 3.54
CA LEU A 210 18.12 3.82 4.28
C LEU A 210 18.16 2.36 4.74
N GLU A 211 19.05 1.53 4.20
CA GLU A 211 19.26 0.16 4.71
C GLU A 211 19.88 0.16 6.11
N PHE A 212 20.53 1.26 6.52
CA PHE A 212 21.13 1.42 7.84
C PHE A 212 20.12 2.05 8.81
N LEU A 213 19.78 1.34 9.88
CA LEU A 213 18.75 1.77 10.84
C LEU A 213 19.14 3.00 11.67
N ASN A 214 20.43 3.39 11.66
CA ASN A 214 20.92 4.62 12.29
C ASN A 214 20.78 5.86 11.37
N SER A 215 20.36 5.71 10.12
CA SER A 215 19.96 6.83 9.26
C SER A 215 18.54 7.28 9.64
N GLY A 216 18.35 8.54 10.02
CA GLY A 216 17.02 9.04 10.40
C GLY A 216 16.15 9.38 9.17
N ILE A 217 14.83 9.52 9.36
CA ILE A 217 13.88 9.95 8.32
C ILE A 217 14.29 11.27 7.64
N LYS A 218 15.06 12.11 8.33
CA LYS A 218 15.50 13.44 7.86
C LYS A 218 16.36 13.43 6.60
N ILE A 219 16.93 12.28 6.23
CA ILE A 219 17.69 12.18 4.96
C ILE A 219 16.78 12.15 3.72
N VAL A 220 15.50 11.84 3.91
CA VAL A 220 14.52 11.83 2.83
C VAL A 220 14.05 13.26 2.54
N LYS A 221 14.07 13.62 1.26
CA LYS A 221 13.41 14.82 0.76
C LYS A 221 12.01 14.43 0.29
N PRO A 222 10.95 14.83 1.02
CA PRO A 222 9.58 14.50 0.62
C PRO A 222 9.25 15.00 -0.78
N ILE A 223 8.46 14.22 -1.52
CA ILE A 223 7.98 14.56 -2.87
C ILE A 223 6.46 14.72 -2.94
N MET A 224 5.74 14.26 -1.90
CA MET A 224 4.28 14.41 -1.81
C MET A 224 3.85 15.39 -0.71
N GLY A 225 4.78 15.90 0.07
CA GLY A 225 4.49 16.78 1.18
C GLY A 225 5.70 17.58 1.64
N VAL A 226 5.65 17.99 2.90
CA VAL A 226 6.68 18.83 3.51
C VAL A 226 7.55 18.01 4.49
N ALA A 227 8.80 18.44 4.66
CA ALA A 227 9.70 17.92 5.68
C ALA A 227 9.23 18.40 7.06
N PHE A 228 8.20 17.76 7.62
CA PHE A 228 7.54 18.20 8.85
C PHE A 228 8.48 18.25 10.07
N TRP A 229 9.62 17.59 10.03
CA TRP A 229 10.66 17.64 11.05
C TRP A 229 11.57 18.87 10.98
N ASP A 230 11.48 19.66 9.90
CA ASP A 230 12.25 20.89 9.72
C ASP A 230 11.51 22.05 10.37
N GLU A 231 12.11 22.66 11.38
CA GLU A 231 11.54 23.79 12.14
C GLU A 231 11.28 25.02 11.28
N ASN A 232 11.99 25.18 10.15
CA ASN A 232 11.78 26.28 9.21
C ASN A 232 10.55 26.09 8.31
N VAL A 233 9.99 24.88 8.24
CA VAL A 233 8.76 24.60 7.50
C VAL A 233 7.56 25.07 8.34
N GLU A 234 6.83 26.08 7.89
CA GLU A 234 5.62 26.52 8.57
C GLU A 234 4.46 25.56 8.26
N VAL A 235 3.87 24.97 9.29
CA VAL A 235 2.66 24.15 9.22
C VAL A 235 1.62 24.75 10.15
N LYS A 236 0.54 25.28 9.59
CA LYS A 236 -0.60 25.83 10.36
C LYS A 236 -1.67 24.76 10.54
N PRO A 237 -2.31 24.67 11.72
CA PRO A 237 -3.49 23.83 11.89
C PRO A 237 -4.57 24.15 10.85
N GLU A 238 -5.24 23.14 10.35
CA GLU A 238 -6.27 23.24 9.32
C GLU A 238 -7.40 22.25 9.58
N GLU A 239 -8.64 22.74 9.53
CA GLU A 239 -9.81 21.90 9.56
C GLU A 239 -10.10 21.34 8.17
N VAL A 240 -10.33 20.02 8.11
CA VAL A 240 -10.60 19.29 6.87
C VAL A 240 -11.77 18.34 7.09
N SER A 241 -12.81 18.44 6.26
CA SER A 241 -13.89 17.47 6.25
C SER A 241 -13.76 16.49 5.08
N VAL A 242 -14.05 15.21 5.36
CA VAL A 242 -14.07 14.11 4.40
C VAL A 242 -15.42 13.44 4.44
N ARG A 243 -16.14 13.46 3.31
CA ARG A 243 -17.46 12.81 3.19
C ARG A 243 -17.35 11.52 2.39
N PHE A 244 -18.03 10.50 2.91
CA PHE A 244 -18.18 9.18 2.29
C PHE A 244 -19.63 8.87 1.96
N GLU A 245 -19.85 8.17 0.84
CA GLU A 245 -21.10 7.54 0.46
C GLU A 245 -20.87 6.07 0.16
N GLU A 246 -21.54 5.18 0.88
CA GLU A 246 -21.37 3.72 0.76
C GLU A 246 -19.88 3.26 0.73
N GLY A 247 -19.04 3.90 1.54
CA GLY A 247 -17.63 3.60 1.67
C GLY A 247 -16.71 4.23 0.63
N VAL A 248 -17.26 5.03 -0.28
CA VAL A 248 -16.50 5.76 -1.30
C VAL A 248 -16.30 7.20 -0.84
N PRO A 249 -15.09 7.73 -0.79
CA PRO A 249 -14.88 9.16 -0.53
C PRO A 249 -15.39 9.97 -1.72
N VAL A 250 -16.26 10.96 -1.46
CA VAL A 250 -16.93 11.73 -2.52
C VAL A 250 -16.71 13.22 -2.43
N ALA A 251 -16.34 13.75 -1.26
CA ALA A 251 -16.12 15.19 -1.08
C ALA A 251 -15.01 15.49 -0.06
N LEU A 252 -14.37 16.63 -0.26
CA LEU A 252 -13.41 17.23 0.66
C LEU A 252 -13.81 18.70 0.89
N ASN A 253 -13.89 19.11 2.15
CA ASN A 253 -14.26 20.49 2.54
C ASN A 253 -15.56 20.98 1.86
N GLY A 254 -16.56 20.10 1.76
CA GLY A 254 -17.85 20.38 1.13
C GLY A 254 -17.83 20.40 -0.41
N LYS A 255 -16.67 20.28 -1.06
CA LYS A 255 -16.56 20.19 -2.52
C LYS A 255 -16.65 18.73 -2.96
N GLU A 256 -17.61 18.43 -3.85
CA GLU A 256 -17.77 17.11 -4.46
C GLU A 256 -16.81 16.90 -5.64
N TYR A 257 -16.38 15.65 -5.82
CA TYR A 257 -15.49 15.21 -6.89
C TYR A 257 -16.09 13.99 -7.60
N ALA A 258 -16.41 14.18 -8.87
CA ALA A 258 -16.88 13.07 -9.73
C ALA A 258 -15.71 12.18 -10.20
N ASP A 259 -14.51 12.74 -10.31
CA ASP A 259 -13.29 12.02 -10.69
C ASP A 259 -12.49 11.64 -9.44
N PRO A 260 -12.33 10.35 -9.15
CA PRO A 260 -11.54 9.90 -8.01
C PRO A 260 -10.05 10.25 -8.13
N VAL A 261 -9.51 10.47 -9.33
CA VAL A 261 -8.14 10.94 -9.53
C VAL A 261 -7.98 12.34 -8.96
N GLU A 262 -8.87 13.26 -9.33
CA GLU A 262 -8.86 14.63 -8.82
C GLU A 262 -9.07 14.68 -7.30
N LEU A 263 -9.90 13.80 -6.77
CA LEU A 263 -10.13 13.67 -5.34
C LEU A 263 -8.84 13.25 -4.59
N PHE A 264 -8.11 12.26 -5.11
CA PHE A 264 -6.83 11.84 -4.51
C PHE A 264 -5.77 12.94 -4.61
N LEU A 265 -5.68 13.64 -5.74
CA LEU A 265 -4.72 14.73 -5.91
C LEU A 265 -4.99 15.87 -4.91
N GLU A 266 -6.25 16.22 -4.69
CA GLU A 266 -6.61 17.22 -3.68
C GLU A 266 -6.33 16.72 -2.26
N ALA A 267 -6.67 15.47 -1.93
CA ALA A 267 -6.35 14.86 -0.63
C ALA A 267 -4.83 14.85 -0.37
N ASN A 268 -4.03 14.54 -1.38
CA ASN A 268 -2.57 14.61 -1.31
C ASN A 268 -2.09 16.04 -1.04
N ARG A 269 -2.68 17.04 -1.72
CA ARG A 269 -2.32 18.44 -1.52
C ARG A 269 -2.65 18.90 -0.10
N ILE A 270 -3.78 18.48 0.43
CA ILE A 270 -4.20 18.80 1.80
C ILE A 270 -3.28 18.12 2.82
N GLY A 271 -3.19 16.79 2.80
CA GLY A 271 -2.36 16.04 3.75
C GLY A 271 -0.87 16.35 3.62
N GLY A 272 -0.40 16.56 2.38
CA GLY A 272 1.02 16.82 2.08
C GLY A 272 1.55 18.10 2.71
N ARG A 273 0.79 19.19 2.74
CA ARG A 273 1.24 20.45 3.38
C ARG A 273 1.37 20.36 4.90
N HIS A 274 0.85 19.28 5.50
CA HIS A 274 1.05 18.95 6.91
C HIS A 274 2.15 17.90 7.13
N GLY A 275 2.59 17.20 6.08
CA GLY A 275 3.46 16.03 6.18
C GLY A 275 2.72 14.80 6.72
N LEU A 276 1.39 14.75 6.58
CA LEU A 276 0.56 13.62 6.98
C LEU A 276 0.90 12.37 6.16
N GLY A 277 0.82 11.20 6.78
CA GLY A 277 0.99 9.91 6.10
C GLY A 277 2.45 9.55 5.81
N MET A 278 3.41 10.24 6.42
CA MET A 278 4.80 9.77 6.42
C MET A 278 5.03 8.72 7.50
N SER A 279 5.69 7.62 7.12
CA SER A 279 6.03 6.55 8.04
C SER A 279 7.39 5.93 7.74
N ASP A 280 8.07 5.45 8.81
CA ASP A 280 9.31 4.69 8.76
C ASP A 280 9.00 3.26 9.22
N GLN A 281 9.11 2.29 8.33
CA GLN A 281 8.67 0.93 8.57
C GLN A 281 9.79 -0.08 8.32
N ILE A 282 9.79 -1.14 9.14
CA ILE A 282 10.56 -2.35 8.87
C ILE A 282 9.57 -3.43 8.46
N GLU A 283 9.80 -4.03 7.30
CA GLU A 283 8.93 -5.03 6.71
C GLU A 283 9.67 -6.30 6.30
N ASN A 284 8.95 -7.37 6.06
CA ASN A 284 9.49 -8.57 5.42
C ASN A 284 9.19 -8.52 3.93
N ARG A 285 10.23 -8.58 3.10
CA ARG A 285 10.08 -8.82 1.65
C ARG A 285 9.33 -10.14 1.40
N ILE A 286 8.89 -10.36 0.17
CA ILE A 286 8.23 -11.62 -0.22
C ILE A 286 9.14 -12.83 0.04
N ILE A 287 10.46 -12.67 -0.12
CA ILE A 287 11.50 -13.66 0.17
C ILE A 287 11.85 -13.77 1.67
N GLU A 288 11.05 -13.19 2.57
CA GLU A 288 11.22 -13.15 4.04
C GLU A 288 12.45 -12.37 4.54
N ALA A 289 13.22 -11.71 3.67
CA ALA A 289 14.30 -10.82 4.09
C ALA A 289 13.74 -9.52 4.69
N LYS A 290 14.35 -9.03 5.77
CA LYS A 290 14.00 -7.71 6.33
C LYS A 290 14.43 -6.59 5.40
N SER A 291 13.58 -5.57 5.29
CA SER A 291 13.92 -4.30 4.64
C SER A 291 13.28 -3.14 5.40
N ARG A 292 13.80 -1.95 5.15
CA ARG A 292 13.27 -0.70 5.67
C ARG A 292 12.84 0.17 4.52
N GLY A 293 11.70 0.83 4.67
CA GLY A 293 11.22 1.86 3.76
C GLY A 293 10.70 3.07 4.54
N ILE A 294 10.87 4.25 3.96
CA ILE A 294 10.19 5.47 4.37
C ILE A 294 9.13 5.77 3.32
N TYR A 295 7.91 5.98 3.76
CA TYR A 295 6.73 6.07 2.91
C TYR A 295 6.05 7.41 3.06
N GLU A 296 5.51 7.94 1.95
CA GLU A 296 4.62 9.09 1.91
C GLU A 296 3.29 8.65 1.31
N ALA A 297 2.18 8.96 1.95
CA ALA A 297 0.85 8.67 1.41
C ALA A 297 -0.21 9.62 2.02
N PRO A 298 -0.13 10.93 1.75
CA PRO A 298 -0.93 11.91 2.48
C PRO A 298 -2.43 11.77 2.25
N GLY A 299 -2.88 11.55 1.02
CA GLY A 299 -4.30 11.37 0.70
C GLY A 299 -4.85 10.04 1.24
N MET A 300 -4.07 8.96 1.13
CA MET A 300 -4.46 7.66 1.70
C MET A 300 -4.62 7.76 3.23
N ALA A 301 -3.71 8.45 3.91
CA ALA A 301 -3.77 8.65 5.36
C ALA A 301 -5.01 9.47 5.76
N LEU A 302 -5.28 10.56 5.05
CA LEU A 302 -6.45 11.41 5.30
C LEU A 302 -7.76 10.62 5.18
N PHE A 303 -7.92 9.89 4.08
CA PHE A 303 -9.11 9.05 3.86
C PHE A 303 -9.21 7.90 4.88
N HIS A 304 -8.10 7.25 5.18
CA HIS A 304 -8.09 6.13 6.13
C HIS A 304 -8.51 6.56 7.53
N ILE A 305 -8.00 7.67 8.05
CA ILE A 305 -8.36 8.21 9.37
C ILE A 305 -9.86 8.48 9.45
N ALA A 306 -10.41 9.17 8.46
CA ALA A 306 -11.82 9.51 8.42
C ALA A 306 -12.71 8.26 8.23
N TYR A 307 -12.29 7.31 7.39
CA TYR A 307 -12.98 6.05 7.17
C TYR A 307 -13.03 5.18 8.41
N GLU A 308 -11.90 4.98 9.11
CA GLU A 308 -11.86 4.20 10.36
C GLU A 308 -12.73 4.81 11.46
N ARG A 309 -12.82 6.15 11.51
CA ARG A 309 -13.73 6.84 12.45
C ARG A 309 -15.18 6.45 12.20
N LEU A 310 -15.61 6.39 10.95
CA LEU A 310 -16.97 5.95 10.59
C LEU A 310 -17.17 4.45 10.84
N VAL A 311 -16.19 3.60 10.51
CA VAL A 311 -16.24 2.16 10.81
C VAL A 311 -16.53 1.93 12.30
N THR A 312 -15.79 2.61 13.18
CA THR A 312 -15.93 2.46 14.62
C THR A 312 -17.21 3.06 15.18
N GLY A 313 -17.78 4.08 14.52
CA GLY A 313 -19.04 4.72 14.94
C GLY A 313 -20.30 3.97 14.48
N ILE A 314 -20.18 3.16 13.41
CA ILE A 314 -21.33 2.53 12.74
C ILE A 314 -21.45 1.04 13.09
N HIS A 315 -20.34 0.30 13.12
CA HIS A 315 -20.33 -1.14 13.31
C HIS A 315 -20.15 -1.55 14.77
N ASN A 316 -20.64 -2.75 15.12
CA ASN A 316 -20.39 -3.36 16.42
C ASN A 316 -18.98 -3.97 16.51
N GLU A 317 -18.54 -4.26 17.75
CA GLU A 317 -17.16 -4.70 18.02
C GLU A 317 -16.80 -5.99 17.28
N ASP A 318 -17.68 -7.00 17.21
CA ASP A 318 -17.42 -8.26 16.53
C ASP A 318 -17.18 -8.05 15.02
N THR A 319 -17.93 -7.15 14.39
CA THR A 319 -17.75 -6.76 12.98
C THR A 319 -16.43 -6.02 12.78
N ILE A 320 -16.08 -5.08 13.67
CA ILE A 320 -14.83 -4.30 13.62
C ILE A 320 -13.63 -5.23 13.77
N GLU A 321 -13.66 -6.16 14.73
CA GLU A 321 -12.59 -7.14 14.93
C GLU A 321 -12.37 -7.99 13.67
N GLN A 322 -13.43 -8.55 13.12
CA GLN A 322 -13.35 -9.38 11.92
C GLN A 322 -12.87 -8.57 10.70
N TYR A 323 -13.33 -7.34 10.55
CA TYR A 323 -12.87 -6.41 9.51
C TYR A 323 -11.36 -6.17 9.59
N ARG A 324 -10.83 -5.89 10.79
CA ARG A 324 -9.40 -5.65 11.01
C ARG A 324 -8.56 -6.89 10.71
N ILE A 325 -8.98 -8.07 11.17
CA ILE A 325 -8.30 -9.35 10.88
C ILE A 325 -8.24 -9.59 9.36
N ASN A 326 -9.37 -9.41 8.68
CA ASN A 326 -9.46 -9.57 7.23
C ASN A 326 -8.60 -8.54 6.49
N GLY A 327 -8.58 -7.30 6.94
CA GLY A 327 -7.77 -6.22 6.38
C GLY A 327 -6.27 -6.51 6.46
N LEU A 328 -5.77 -6.94 7.63
CA LEU A 328 -4.38 -7.37 7.81
C LEU A 328 -4.01 -8.52 6.86
N ARG A 329 -4.87 -9.53 6.73
CA ARG A 329 -4.64 -10.65 5.81
C ARG A 329 -4.63 -10.19 4.36
N LEU A 330 -5.57 -9.36 3.98
CA LEU A 330 -5.68 -8.82 2.63
C LEU A 330 -4.48 -7.92 2.29
N GLY A 331 -4.04 -7.07 3.23
CA GLY A 331 -2.84 -6.25 3.08
C GLY A 331 -1.59 -7.08 2.80
N ARG A 332 -1.43 -8.22 3.48
CA ARG A 332 -0.34 -9.15 3.19
C ARG A 332 -0.45 -9.79 1.80
N LEU A 333 -1.65 -10.19 1.38
CA LEU A 333 -1.88 -10.71 0.04
C LEU A 333 -1.55 -9.66 -1.03
N LEU A 334 -2.01 -8.43 -0.86
CA LEU A 334 -1.68 -7.31 -1.74
C LEU A 334 -0.17 -7.10 -1.84
N TYR A 335 0.52 -7.06 -0.70
CA TYR A 335 1.97 -6.91 -0.63
C TYR A 335 2.71 -8.00 -1.43
N GLN A 336 2.19 -9.24 -1.39
CA GLN A 336 2.73 -10.40 -2.10
C GLN A 336 2.37 -10.46 -3.60
N GLY A 337 1.70 -9.45 -4.17
CA GLY A 337 1.26 -9.48 -5.56
C GLY A 337 0.02 -10.37 -5.80
N ARG A 338 -0.79 -10.60 -4.79
CA ARG A 338 -1.93 -11.52 -4.79
C ARG A 338 -3.28 -10.81 -4.69
N TRP A 339 -3.36 -9.55 -5.11
CA TRP A 339 -4.54 -8.71 -5.00
C TRP A 339 -5.78 -9.24 -5.73
N PHE A 340 -5.57 -10.00 -6.81
CA PHE A 340 -6.62 -10.62 -7.61
C PHE A 340 -6.74 -12.14 -7.41
N ASP A 341 -6.07 -12.71 -6.41
CA ASP A 341 -6.25 -14.12 -6.03
C ASP A 341 -7.65 -14.34 -5.44
N SER A 342 -8.19 -15.55 -5.55
CA SER A 342 -9.53 -15.90 -5.04
C SER A 342 -9.73 -15.53 -3.57
N GLN A 343 -8.72 -15.77 -2.72
CA GLN A 343 -8.79 -15.38 -1.30
C GLN A 343 -8.87 -13.86 -1.12
N ALA A 344 -8.10 -13.09 -1.90
CA ALA A 344 -8.13 -11.63 -1.83
C ALA A 344 -9.50 -11.09 -2.29
N LEU A 345 -10.04 -11.61 -3.40
CA LEU A 345 -11.36 -11.24 -3.90
C LEU A 345 -12.47 -11.56 -2.88
N MET A 346 -12.40 -12.71 -2.22
CA MET A 346 -13.35 -13.08 -1.16
C MET A 346 -13.28 -12.11 0.03
N LEU A 347 -12.08 -11.72 0.47
CA LEU A 347 -11.92 -10.77 1.58
C LEU A 347 -12.38 -9.36 1.19
N ARG A 348 -12.09 -8.92 -0.04
CA ARG A 348 -12.55 -7.64 -0.60
C ARG A 348 -14.08 -7.59 -0.65
N GLU A 349 -14.70 -8.60 -1.24
CA GLU A 349 -16.15 -8.71 -1.35
C GLU A 349 -16.81 -8.66 0.04
N THR A 350 -16.23 -9.36 1.02
CA THR A 350 -16.72 -9.34 2.40
C THR A 350 -16.67 -7.94 3.00
N ALA A 351 -15.55 -7.25 2.91
CA ALA A 351 -15.39 -5.90 3.47
C ALA A 351 -16.26 -4.87 2.72
N GLN A 352 -16.24 -4.90 1.38
CA GLN A 352 -16.98 -3.94 0.57
C GLN A 352 -18.49 -4.08 0.70
N ARG A 353 -19.00 -5.32 0.75
CA ARG A 353 -20.44 -5.58 0.86
C ARG A 353 -20.98 -5.38 2.27
N TRP A 354 -20.27 -5.87 3.29
CA TRP A 354 -20.80 -5.99 4.64
C TRP A 354 -20.32 -4.90 5.60
N VAL A 355 -19.24 -4.18 5.24
CA VAL A 355 -18.75 -3.06 6.03
C VAL A 355 -18.93 -1.75 5.27
N ALA A 356 -18.31 -1.60 4.11
CA ALA A 356 -18.25 -0.34 3.38
C ALA A 356 -19.63 0.21 2.99
N LYS A 357 -20.59 -0.63 2.64
CA LYS A 357 -21.96 -0.22 2.27
C LYS A 357 -22.69 0.58 3.36
N ALA A 358 -22.34 0.39 4.61
CA ALA A 358 -22.93 1.15 5.71
C ALA A 358 -22.18 2.47 5.98
N ILE A 359 -20.98 2.65 5.41
CA ILE A 359 -20.13 3.82 5.68
C ILE A 359 -20.60 4.99 4.82
N THR A 360 -21.54 5.75 5.34
CA THR A 360 -22.03 7.02 4.77
C THR A 360 -22.00 8.07 5.86
N GLY A 361 -21.33 9.20 5.63
CA GLY A 361 -21.19 10.26 6.60
C GLY A 361 -20.02 11.19 6.34
N GLU A 362 -19.83 12.16 7.21
CA GLU A 362 -18.76 13.13 7.15
C GLU A 362 -17.96 13.13 8.45
N VAL A 363 -16.64 13.23 8.34
CA VAL A 363 -15.72 13.38 9.47
C VAL A 363 -14.91 14.65 9.28
N THR A 364 -14.92 15.52 10.28
CA THR A 364 -14.09 16.74 10.31
C THR A 364 -12.89 16.48 11.21
N LEU A 365 -11.71 16.76 10.68
CA LEU A 365 -10.42 16.63 11.33
C LEU A 365 -9.75 18.00 11.46
N GLU A 366 -9.01 18.22 12.54
CA GLU A 366 -7.98 19.25 12.57
C GLU A 366 -6.64 18.60 12.32
N LEU A 367 -5.99 18.95 11.21
CA LEU A 367 -4.63 18.48 10.87
C LEU A 367 -3.60 19.45 11.43
N ARG A 368 -2.54 18.91 12.00
CA ARG A 368 -1.38 19.62 12.51
C ARG A 368 -0.11 19.13 11.85
N ARG A 369 1.02 19.29 12.48
CA ARG A 369 2.33 18.93 11.91
C ARG A 369 2.55 17.41 11.92
N GLY A 370 2.87 16.84 10.77
CA GLY A 370 3.13 15.40 10.62
C GLY A 370 1.85 14.57 10.75
N ASN A 371 1.92 13.50 11.53
CA ASN A 371 0.78 12.61 11.78
C ASN A 371 -0.06 13.04 13.00
N ASP A 372 0.06 14.28 13.45
CA ASP A 372 -0.73 14.81 14.54
C ASP A 372 -2.06 15.38 14.03
N TYR A 373 -3.16 14.89 14.58
CA TYR A 373 -4.51 15.31 14.24
C TYR A 373 -5.48 15.16 15.42
N SER A 374 -6.62 15.82 15.31
CA SER A 374 -7.78 15.60 16.19
C SER A 374 -9.04 15.39 15.35
N ILE A 375 -9.96 14.56 15.83
CA ILE A 375 -11.29 14.44 15.25
C ILE A 375 -12.17 15.49 15.93
N LEU A 376 -12.70 16.43 15.15
CA LEU A 376 -13.54 17.51 15.64
C LEU A 376 -15.02 17.16 15.58
N ASN A 377 -15.45 16.51 14.49
CA ASN A 377 -16.85 16.13 14.29
C ASN A 377 -16.99 14.79 13.56
N THR A 378 -18.10 14.11 13.78
CA THR A 378 -18.48 12.87 13.09
C THR A 378 -19.98 12.85 12.90
N GLU A 379 -20.45 12.88 11.66
CA GLU A 379 -21.85 12.85 11.29
C GLU A 379 -22.13 11.66 10.37
N SER A 380 -23.18 10.90 10.67
CA SER A 380 -23.64 9.82 9.81
C SER A 380 -25.09 9.45 10.17
N PRO A 381 -25.93 9.17 9.18
CA PRO A 381 -27.28 8.64 9.44
C PRO A 381 -27.24 7.21 10.02
N ASN A 382 -26.08 6.53 9.94
CA ASN A 382 -25.91 5.14 10.32
C ASN A 382 -25.18 4.96 11.67
N LEU A 383 -24.90 6.05 12.42
CA LEU A 383 -24.26 5.94 13.73
C LEU A 383 -25.07 5.08 14.68
N THR A 384 -24.39 4.16 15.36
CA THR A 384 -24.98 3.36 16.46
C THR A 384 -24.77 4.00 17.83
N TYR A 385 -24.05 5.12 17.90
CA TYR A 385 -23.85 5.91 19.11
C TYR A 385 -25.14 6.66 19.47
N GLN A 386 -25.72 6.36 20.66
CA GLN A 386 -27.02 6.87 21.11
C GLN A 386 -26.91 7.47 22.52
N PRO A 387 -26.35 8.67 22.68
CA PRO A 387 -26.14 9.29 23.99
C PRO A 387 -27.47 9.55 24.74
N GLU A 388 -28.56 9.84 24.02
CA GLU A 388 -29.89 10.07 24.59
C GLU A 388 -30.47 8.85 25.31
N ARG A 389 -30.02 7.62 24.98
CA ARG A 389 -30.51 6.37 25.59
C ARG A 389 -29.47 5.61 26.40
N LEU A 390 -28.18 5.81 26.11
CA LEU A 390 -27.06 5.04 26.65
C LEU A 390 -26.02 5.90 27.39
N SER A 391 -26.35 7.16 27.68
CA SER A 391 -25.50 8.02 28.50
C SER A 391 -25.28 7.40 29.88
N MET A 392 -24.08 7.67 30.44
CA MET A 392 -23.77 7.35 31.85
C MET A 392 -24.54 8.25 32.81
N GLU A 393 -25.05 9.39 32.34
CA GLU A 393 -25.95 10.26 33.09
C GLU A 393 -27.39 9.72 33.13
N LYS A 394 -28.20 10.25 34.02
CA LYS A 394 -29.61 9.87 34.10
C LYS A 394 -30.35 10.32 32.84
N VAL A 395 -30.94 9.35 32.13
CA VAL A 395 -31.86 9.57 31.01
C VAL A 395 -33.24 8.99 31.31
N GLU A 396 -34.29 9.63 30.78
CA GLU A 396 -35.71 9.20 31.02
C GLU A 396 -36.02 7.89 30.31
N ASP A 397 -35.49 7.71 29.08
CA ASP A 397 -35.76 6.57 28.19
C ASP A 397 -34.51 5.68 28.04
N ALA A 398 -33.94 5.23 29.17
CA ALA A 398 -32.79 4.34 29.17
C ALA A 398 -33.09 3.00 28.45
N ALA A 399 -32.13 2.51 27.66
CA ALA A 399 -32.27 1.26 26.89
C ALA A 399 -32.41 0.00 27.77
N PHE A 400 -31.97 0.07 29.03
CA PHE A 400 -32.09 -1.02 30.03
C PHE A 400 -32.13 -0.45 31.46
N THR A 401 -32.57 -1.26 32.40
CA THR A 401 -32.72 -0.90 33.81
C THR A 401 -31.57 -1.49 34.65
N PRO A 402 -31.37 -0.99 35.90
CA PRO A 402 -30.46 -1.63 36.86
C PRO A 402 -30.78 -3.12 37.09
N LEU A 403 -32.07 -3.51 37.05
CA LEU A 403 -32.49 -4.91 37.25
C LEU A 403 -32.01 -5.81 36.11
N ASP A 404 -32.08 -5.33 34.86
CA ASP A 404 -31.58 -6.05 33.70
C ASP A 404 -30.06 -6.25 33.83
N ARG A 405 -29.33 -5.23 34.28
CA ARG A 405 -27.89 -5.31 34.50
C ARG A 405 -27.52 -6.28 35.61
N ILE A 406 -28.28 -6.32 36.71
CA ILE A 406 -28.08 -7.30 37.78
C ILE A 406 -28.25 -8.73 37.24
N GLY A 407 -29.29 -8.98 36.45
CA GLY A 407 -29.49 -10.27 35.79
C GLY A 407 -28.33 -10.70 34.94
N GLN A 408 -27.83 -9.80 34.09
CA GLN A 408 -26.66 -10.05 33.23
C GLN A 408 -25.41 -10.35 34.07
N LEU A 409 -25.14 -9.57 35.11
CA LEU A 409 -23.96 -9.80 35.98
C LEU A 409 -24.09 -11.13 36.74
N THR A 410 -25.28 -11.53 37.12
CA THR A 410 -25.56 -12.82 37.78
C THR A 410 -25.20 -13.97 36.83
N MET A 411 -25.57 -13.88 35.57
CA MET A 411 -25.19 -14.89 34.55
C MET A 411 -23.68 -14.99 34.33
N ARG A 412 -22.94 -13.90 34.49
CA ARG A 412 -21.47 -13.92 34.41
C ARG A 412 -20.79 -14.74 35.49
N ASN A 413 -21.48 -15.08 36.59
CA ASN A 413 -20.95 -15.96 37.62
C ASN A 413 -20.60 -17.35 37.09
N LEU A 414 -21.27 -17.82 36.04
CA LEU A 414 -20.97 -19.12 35.41
C LEU A 414 -19.57 -19.09 34.77
N ASP A 415 -19.30 -18.08 33.97
CA ASP A 415 -18.01 -17.86 33.31
C ASP A 415 -16.87 -17.62 34.33
N ILE A 416 -17.15 -16.77 35.35
CA ILE A 416 -16.18 -16.51 36.43
C ILE A 416 -15.88 -17.81 37.21
N THR A 417 -16.89 -18.67 37.48
CA THR A 417 -16.70 -19.94 38.17
C THR A 417 -15.85 -20.91 37.37
N ASP A 418 -16.07 -21.01 36.06
CA ASP A 418 -15.25 -21.81 35.17
C ASP A 418 -13.79 -21.32 35.14
N THR A 419 -13.59 -20.00 35.00
CA THR A 419 -12.26 -19.38 35.06
C THR A 419 -11.56 -19.67 36.39
N ARG A 420 -12.23 -19.53 37.52
CA ARG A 420 -11.68 -19.84 38.84
C ARG A 420 -11.27 -21.32 39.00
N ALA A 421 -12.07 -22.23 38.45
CA ALA A 421 -11.72 -23.65 38.47
C ALA A 421 -10.41 -23.93 37.71
N LYS A 422 -10.23 -23.33 36.54
CA LYS A 422 -8.99 -23.42 35.74
C LYS A 422 -7.79 -22.78 36.45
N LEU A 423 -7.96 -21.61 37.04
CA LEU A 423 -6.91 -20.95 37.84
C LEU A 423 -6.44 -21.83 39.00
N GLY A 424 -7.35 -22.57 39.66
CA GLY A 424 -7.02 -23.54 40.69
C GLY A 424 -6.11 -24.67 40.17
N ILE A 425 -6.38 -25.20 38.98
CA ILE A 425 -5.56 -26.23 38.32
C ILE A 425 -4.18 -25.66 37.97
N TYR A 426 -4.12 -24.48 37.38
CA TYR A 426 -2.86 -23.83 36.97
C TYR A 426 -1.99 -23.47 38.17
N SER A 427 -2.60 -23.04 39.28
CA SER A 427 -1.88 -22.82 40.54
C SER A 427 -1.24 -24.10 41.06
N GLN A 428 -1.99 -25.20 41.09
CA GLN A 428 -1.50 -26.53 41.54
C GLN A 428 -0.38 -27.08 40.66
N SER A 429 -0.43 -26.83 39.35
CA SER A 429 0.59 -27.26 38.37
C SER A 429 1.83 -26.35 38.36
N GLY A 430 1.87 -25.28 39.12
CA GLY A 430 2.95 -24.28 39.11
C GLY A 430 2.95 -23.32 37.94
N LEU A 431 2.00 -23.38 37.01
CA LEU A 431 1.93 -22.51 35.81
C LEU A 431 1.63 -21.03 36.17
N LEU A 432 1.07 -20.76 37.36
CA LEU A 432 0.83 -19.39 37.83
C LEU A 432 2.01 -18.81 38.62
N SER A 433 3.18 -19.45 38.62
CA SER A 433 4.40 -18.95 39.25
C SER A 433 5.04 -17.86 38.36
N LEU A 434 4.50 -16.65 38.40
CA LEU A 434 4.91 -15.54 37.55
C LEU A 434 5.83 -14.49 38.21
N GLY A 435 6.68 -14.95 39.14
CA GLY A 435 7.65 -14.10 39.80
C GLY A 435 7.13 -13.31 41.02
N GLU A 436 8.05 -12.64 41.72
CA GLU A 436 7.71 -11.83 42.90
C GLU A 436 6.77 -10.67 42.55
N GLY A 437 5.74 -10.48 43.36
CA GLY A 437 4.75 -9.40 43.17
C GLY A 437 3.55 -9.76 42.27
N SER A 438 3.53 -10.93 41.65
CA SER A 438 2.36 -11.36 40.87
C SER A 438 1.15 -11.67 41.76
N VAL A 439 -0.01 -11.15 41.40
CA VAL A 439 -1.30 -11.46 42.08
C VAL A 439 -1.95 -12.77 41.59
N LEU A 440 -1.47 -13.36 40.47
CA LEU A 440 -2.08 -14.56 39.86
C LEU A 440 -2.05 -15.78 40.77
N PRO A 441 -0.98 -16.08 41.55
CA PRO A 441 -0.99 -17.16 42.53
C PRO A 441 -2.08 -17.04 43.58
N GLN A 442 -2.42 -15.80 43.95
CA GLN A 442 -3.48 -15.51 44.94
C GLN A 442 -4.89 -15.78 44.40
N LEU A 443 -5.10 -15.57 43.06
CA LEU A 443 -6.37 -15.85 42.39
C LEU A 443 -6.70 -17.33 42.32
N GLY A 444 -5.68 -18.19 42.24
CA GLY A 444 -5.84 -19.64 42.19
C GLY A 444 -6.01 -20.33 43.54
N ASN A 445 -5.78 -19.63 44.67
CA ASN A 445 -5.90 -20.21 46.00
C ASN A 445 -7.38 -20.36 46.40
N LYS A 446 -7.80 -21.57 46.77
CA LYS A 446 -9.06 -21.78 47.48
C LYS A 446 -8.96 -21.21 48.89
N LYS A 447 -9.74 -20.20 49.23
CA LYS A 447 -10.20 -19.96 50.55
C LYS A 447 -11.58 -20.59 50.73
#